data_e19763b5ee95b8ec221d566ba57277c6
#
_entry.id   e19763b5ee95b8ec221d566ba57277c6
#
_cell.length_a   1.000
_cell.length_b   1.000
_cell.length_c   1.000
_cell.angle_alpha   90.00
_cell.angle_beta   90.00
_cell.angle_gamma   90.00
#
_symmetry.space_group_name_H-M   'P 1'
#
loop_
_entity.id
_entity.type
_entity.pdbx_description
1 polymer ?
#
loop_
_entity_poly.entity_id
_entity_poly.type
_entity_poly.pdbx_seq_one_letter_code
_entity_poly.pdbx_strand_id
1 'polypeptide(L)'
;ANVLPFVPNSEQMIEEAHLDWTVAKRPIFDHNGDRINGYSVTTREDTGKHLGIVGNRYQVVQNREAFNFLDSLLMDEILKYESAGALRGGRTIWALARIPSVDEVAEGDTLNRYVLWLNSHDGCGAIYAIPTSVRVVCSNTARLAIAGHVGIRHCGNIKDKLKRAHEILSQADERFTLFRDQGRLLASTTANATQ
;
A
#
# COMPACT_ATOMS: atom_id res chain seq x y z
N ALA A 1 -1.33 -14.64 3.12
CA ALA A 1 -0.11 -13.91 3.46
C ALA A 1 0.71 -14.77 4.40
N ASN A 2 1.95 -15.05 4.06
CA ASN A 2 2.85 -15.80 4.92
C ASN A 2 3.45 -14.83 5.93
N VAL A 3 3.36 -15.16 7.21
CA VAL A 3 4.10 -14.45 8.26
C VAL A 3 5.50 -15.08 8.30
N LEU A 4 6.51 -14.29 8.00
CA LEU A 4 7.88 -14.78 7.96
C LEU A 4 8.48 -14.88 9.38
N PRO A 5 9.28 -15.91 9.68
CA PRO A 5 9.88 -16.11 10.99
C PRO A 5 11.06 -15.15 11.28
N PHE A 6 11.43 -14.32 10.32
CA PHE A 6 12.51 -13.31 10.41
C PHE A 6 12.01 -11.96 9.88
N VAL A 7 12.76 -10.91 10.14
CA VAL A 7 12.47 -9.57 9.60
C VAL A 7 13.10 -9.45 8.23
N PRO A 8 12.32 -9.56 7.14
CA PRO A 8 12.85 -9.47 5.79
C PRO A 8 13.22 -8.03 5.44
N ASN A 9 14.23 -7.86 4.60
CA ASN A 9 14.44 -6.63 3.84
C ASN A 9 13.45 -6.58 2.65
N SER A 10 13.43 -5.48 1.91
CA SER A 10 12.53 -5.31 0.76
C SER A 10 12.70 -6.38 -0.31
N GLU A 11 13.92 -6.78 -0.63
CA GLU A 11 14.20 -7.80 -1.64
C GLU A 11 13.64 -9.17 -1.22
N GLN A 12 13.94 -9.58 0.01
CA GLN A 12 13.41 -10.82 0.58
C GLN A 12 11.87 -10.81 0.64
N MET A 13 11.27 -9.65 0.99
CA MET A 13 9.81 -9.54 1.00
C MET A 13 9.20 -9.62 -0.39
N ILE A 14 9.83 -9.04 -1.42
CA ILE A 14 9.40 -9.13 -2.82
C ILE A 14 9.42 -10.58 -3.29
N GLU A 15 10.50 -11.31 -3.01
CA GLU A 15 10.67 -12.72 -3.39
C GLU A 15 9.64 -13.61 -2.69
N GLU A 16 9.52 -13.53 -1.38
CA GLU A 16 8.59 -14.32 -0.57
C GLU A 16 7.12 -14.04 -0.88
N ALA A 17 6.81 -12.79 -1.26
CA ALA A 17 5.46 -12.40 -1.67
C ALA A 17 5.18 -12.69 -3.16
N HIS A 18 6.17 -13.25 -3.90
CA HIS A 18 6.08 -13.48 -5.35
C HIS A 18 5.72 -12.22 -6.14
N LEU A 19 6.41 -11.11 -5.80
CA LEU A 19 6.20 -9.78 -6.40
C LEU A 19 7.39 -9.33 -7.27
N ASP A 20 8.30 -10.22 -7.62
CA ASP A 20 9.52 -10.00 -8.40
C ASP A 20 9.28 -9.79 -9.91
N TRP A 21 8.01 -9.81 -10.34
CA TRP A 21 7.60 -9.56 -11.72
C TRP A 21 7.51 -8.07 -12.07
N THR A 22 7.66 -7.77 -13.36
CA THR A 22 7.57 -6.42 -13.93
C THR A 22 6.27 -6.20 -14.71
N VAL A 23 5.92 -4.94 -14.93
CA VAL A 23 4.74 -4.52 -15.67
C VAL A 23 5.15 -3.68 -16.86
N ALA A 24 4.72 -4.10 -18.04
CA ALA A 24 4.90 -3.33 -19.28
C ALA A 24 3.58 -2.70 -19.75
N LYS A 25 3.69 -1.57 -20.46
CA LYS A 25 2.59 -0.99 -21.25
C LYS A 25 2.67 -1.53 -22.67
N ARG A 26 1.61 -2.17 -23.12
CA ARG A 26 1.48 -2.72 -24.48
C ARG A 26 0.42 -1.95 -25.27
N PRO A 27 0.59 -1.74 -26.58
CA PRO A 27 -0.45 -1.14 -27.41
C PRO A 27 -1.69 -2.03 -27.43
N ILE A 28 -2.84 -1.42 -27.64
CA ILE A 28 -4.12 -2.12 -27.89
C ILE A 28 -4.60 -1.82 -29.30
N PHE A 29 -5.27 -2.77 -29.87
CA PHE A 29 -5.77 -2.72 -31.23
C PHE A 29 -7.27 -3.01 -31.25
N ASP A 30 -7.97 -2.48 -32.23
CA ASP A 30 -9.36 -2.81 -32.45
C ASP A 30 -9.51 -4.15 -33.21
N HIS A 31 -10.75 -4.50 -33.55
CA HIS A 31 -11.04 -5.76 -34.26
C HIS A 31 -10.56 -5.77 -35.73
N ASN A 32 -10.22 -4.61 -36.30
CA ASN A 32 -9.62 -4.50 -37.63
C ASN A 32 -8.09 -4.59 -37.61
N GLY A 33 -7.51 -4.59 -36.42
CA GLY A 33 -6.05 -4.55 -36.21
C GLY A 33 -5.49 -3.12 -36.16
N ASP A 34 -6.34 -2.10 -36.15
CA ASP A 34 -5.92 -0.71 -36.04
C ASP A 34 -5.60 -0.35 -34.57
N ARG A 35 -4.48 0.36 -34.39
CA ARG A 35 -4.02 0.76 -33.06
C ARG A 35 -4.98 1.78 -32.46
N ILE A 36 -5.48 1.49 -31.25
CA ILE A 36 -6.24 2.45 -30.46
C ILE A 36 -5.28 3.43 -29.79
N ASN A 37 -5.22 4.66 -30.34
CA ASN A 37 -4.35 5.70 -29.81
C ASN A 37 -4.86 6.25 -28.48
N GLY A 38 -3.94 6.71 -27.64
CA GLY A 38 -4.28 7.29 -26.32
C GLY A 38 -4.37 6.28 -25.20
N TYR A 39 -4.37 4.99 -25.51
CA TYR A 39 -4.52 3.91 -24.53
C TYR A 39 -3.45 2.82 -24.68
N SER A 40 -3.21 2.11 -23.60
CA SER A 40 -2.34 0.94 -23.54
C SER A 40 -2.92 -0.07 -22.55
N VAL A 41 -2.58 -1.32 -22.68
CA VAL A 41 -2.84 -2.34 -21.65
C VAL A 41 -1.60 -2.52 -20.79
N THR A 42 -1.77 -2.50 -19.48
CA THR A 42 -0.72 -2.91 -18.53
C THR A 42 -0.72 -4.43 -18.45
N THR A 43 0.47 -5.03 -18.57
CA THR A 43 0.63 -6.48 -18.67
C THR A 43 1.76 -6.94 -17.77
N ARG A 44 1.55 -8.00 -16.99
CA ARG A 44 2.61 -8.71 -16.28
C ARG A 44 3.53 -9.39 -17.30
N GLU A 45 4.82 -9.16 -17.19
CA GLU A 45 5.77 -9.70 -18.18
C GLU A 45 6.05 -11.19 -17.98
N ASP A 46 5.97 -11.69 -16.76
CA ASP A 46 6.18 -13.09 -16.43
C ASP A 46 5.08 -14.04 -16.95
N THR A 47 3.83 -13.59 -16.91
CA THR A 47 2.66 -14.43 -17.27
C THR A 47 1.92 -13.96 -18.51
N GLY A 48 2.23 -12.77 -19.03
CA GLY A 48 1.45 -12.12 -20.09
C GLY A 48 0.06 -11.65 -19.67
N LYS A 49 -0.28 -11.75 -18.37
CA LYS A 49 -1.61 -11.38 -17.87
C LYS A 49 -1.87 -9.89 -17.96
N HIS A 50 -2.98 -9.51 -18.58
CA HIS A 50 -3.44 -8.15 -18.63
C HIS A 50 -4.01 -7.70 -17.28
N LEU A 51 -3.57 -6.52 -16.82
CA LEU A 51 -3.97 -5.96 -15.53
C LEU A 51 -5.05 -4.89 -15.67
N GLY A 52 -4.93 -4.01 -16.69
CA GLY A 52 -5.90 -2.97 -16.94
C GLY A 52 -5.59 -2.15 -18.19
N ILE A 53 -6.52 -1.31 -18.58
CA ILE A 53 -6.34 -0.35 -19.68
C ILE A 53 -6.05 1.03 -19.09
N VAL A 54 -4.97 1.65 -19.54
CA VAL A 54 -4.48 2.92 -19.01
C VAL A 54 -4.29 3.95 -20.11
N GLY A 55 -4.46 5.21 -19.76
CA GLY A 55 -4.21 6.31 -20.70
C GLY A 55 -2.71 6.60 -20.86
N ASN A 56 -2.37 7.43 -21.87
CA ASN A 56 -0.98 7.78 -22.20
C ASN A 56 -0.21 8.36 -21.02
N ARG A 57 -0.85 9.16 -20.17
CA ARG A 57 -0.23 9.83 -19.02
C ARG A 57 0.04 8.91 -17.83
N TYR A 58 -0.50 7.68 -17.88
CA TYR A 58 -0.26 6.71 -16.82
C TYR A 58 1.20 6.28 -16.82
N GLN A 59 1.83 6.32 -15.66
CA GLN A 59 3.19 5.83 -15.41
C GLN A 59 3.12 4.58 -14.53
N VAL A 60 3.76 3.53 -15.00
CA VAL A 60 3.92 2.31 -14.22
C VAL A 60 4.93 2.60 -13.13
N VAL A 61 4.58 2.34 -11.88
CA VAL A 61 5.53 2.20 -10.78
C VAL A 61 5.76 0.72 -10.58
N GLN A 62 6.98 0.27 -10.84
CA GLN A 62 7.33 -1.14 -10.71
C GLN A 62 7.24 -1.60 -9.25
N ASN A 63 7.03 -2.89 -9.03
CA ASN A 63 6.95 -3.45 -7.68
C ASN A 63 8.22 -3.12 -6.88
N ARG A 64 9.39 -3.32 -7.47
CA ARG A 64 10.67 -3.03 -6.83
C ARG A 64 10.85 -1.54 -6.52
N GLU A 65 10.39 -0.63 -7.40
CA GLU A 65 10.42 0.82 -7.14
C GLU A 65 9.51 1.19 -5.96
N ALA A 66 8.36 0.54 -5.85
CA ALA A 66 7.43 0.74 -4.74
C ALA A 66 8.04 0.33 -3.40
N PHE A 67 8.74 -0.81 -3.36
CA PHE A 67 9.42 -1.29 -2.15
C PHE A 67 10.65 -0.45 -1.81
N ASN A 68 11.47 -0.06 -2.79
CA ASN A 68 12.62 0.83 -2.56
C ASN A 68 12.18 2.18 -2.00
N PHE A 69 11.02 2.69 -2.44
CA PHE A 69 10.44 3.88 -1.85
C PHE A 69 10.04 3.65 -0.39
N LEU A 70 9.40 2.53 -0.08
CA LEU A 70 9.04 2.18 1.28
C LEU A 70 10.30 2.08 2.15
N ASP A 71 11.39 1.45 1.69
CA ASP A 71 12.66 1.40 2.41
C ASP A 71 13.21 2.81 2.70
N SER A 72 13.11 3.75 1.77
CA SER A 72 13.56 5.13 2.00
C SER A 72 12.78 5.85 3.10
N LEU A 73 11.53 5.46 3.33
CA LEU A 73 10.71 5.94 4.44
C LEU A 73 11.10 5.26 5.77
N LEU A 74 11.76 4.10 5.69
CA LEU A 74 12.09 3.26 6.84
C LEU A 74 13.47 3.58 7.43
N MET A 75 14.32 4.35 6.73
CA MET A 75 15.69 4.61 7.16
C MET A 75 15.79 5.39 8.48
N ASP A 76 14.76 6.14 8.85
CA ASP A 76 14.71 6.93 10.10
C ASP A 76 14.03 6.17 11.25
N GLU A 77 13.27 5.12 10.97
CA GLU A 77 12.62 4.27 11.96
C GLU A 77 12.83 2.79 11.60
N ILE A 78 13.10 1.95 12.60
CA ILE A 78 13.28 0.51 12.42
C ILE A 78 11.92 -0.12 12.08
N LEU A 79 11.37 0.16 10.90
CA LEU A 79 10.18 -0.51 10.42
C LEU A 79 10.53 -1.94 10.02
N LYS A 80 9.59 -2.83 10.24
CA LYS A 80 9.73 -4.25 9.91
C LYS A 80 8.63 -4.62 8.93
N TYR A 81 9.00 -5.13 7.76
CA TYR A 81 8.01 -5.74 6.87
C TYR A 81 7.31 -6.88 7.61
N GLU A 82 6.01 -6.86 7.65
CA GLU A 82 5.20 -7.91 8.27
C GLU A 82 4.55 -8.81 7.22
N SER A 83 4.03 -8.23 6.16
CA SER A 83 3.40 -8.98 5.08
C SER A 83 3.33 -8.15 3.80
N ALA A 84 3.29 -8.83 2.67
CA ALA A 84 3.07 -8.24 1.36
C ALA A 84 2.30 -9.21 0.46
N GLY A 85 1.80 -8.73 -0.66
CA GLY A 85 1.13 -9.58 -1.62
C GLY A 85 0.46 -8.85 -2.76
N ALA A 86 -0.18 -9.62 -3.63
CA ALA A 86 -0.94 -9.13 -4.76
C ALA A 86 -2.44 -9.41 -4.58
N LEU A 87 -3.26 -8.45 -4.94
CA LEU A 87 -4.72 -8.56 -4.98
C LEU A 87 -5.20 -8.60 -6.43
N ARG A 88 -6.34 -9.24 -6.66
CA ARG A 88 -7.00 -9.32 -7.97
C ARG A 88 -6.07 -9.78 -9.09
N GLY A 89 -5.16 -10.73 -8.76
CA GLY A 89 -4.23 -11.32 -9.72
C GLY A 89 -3.12 -10.38 -10.19
N GLY A 90 -2.66 -9.47 -9.34
CA GLY A 90 -1.58 -8.53 -9.61
C GLY A 90 -2.04 -7.12 -10.01
N ARG A 91 -3.35 -6.86 -10.08
CA ARG A 91 -3.86 -5.50 -10.37
C ARG A 91 -3.50 -4.49 -9.31
N THR A 92 -3.38 -4.95 -8.06
CA THR A 92 -2.94 -4.13 -6.93
C THR A 92 -1.92 -4.95 -6.14
N ILE A 93 -0.79 -4.36 -5.82
CA ILE A 93 0.15 -4.90 -4.85
C ILE A 93 0.07 -4.10 -3.56
N TRP A 94 0.44 -4.72 -2.45
CA TRP A 94 0.47 -4.10 -1.15
C TRP A 94 1.63 -4.62 -0.31
N ALA A 95 2.09 -3.78 0.60
CA ALA A 95 3.02 -4.15 1.65
C ALA A 95 2.58 -3.51 2.96
N LEU A 96 2.71 -4.25 4.05
CA LEU A 96 2.45 -3.81 5.40
C LEU A 96 3.76 -3.85 6.18
N ALA A 97 4.17 -2.70 6.70
CA ALA A 97 5.31 -2.58 7.58
C ALA A 97 4.83 -2.19 8.98
N ARG A 98 5.37 -2.85 9.99
CA ARG A 98 5.07 -2.59 11.40
C ARG A 98 6.05 -1.56 11.95
N ILE A 99 5.53 -0.57 12.66
CA ILE A 99 6.33 0.36 13.47
C ILE A 99 6.56 -0.31 14.84
N PRO A 100 7.81 -0.46 15.33
CA PRO A 100 8.09 -1.16 16.57
C PRO A 100 7.81 -0.30 17.83
N SER A 101 6.70 0.40 17.85
CA SER A 101 6.19 1.08 19.04
C SER A 101 4.91 0.40 19.49
N VAL A 102 4.78 0.20 20.79
CA VAL A 102 3.57 -0.37 21.37
C VAL A 102 2.92 0.75 22.18
N ASP A 103 1.76 1.21 21.71
CA ASP A 103 0.90 2.09 22.51
C ASP A 103 -0.11 1.23 23.26
N GLU A 104 -0.18 1.38 24.57
CA GLU A 104 -1.28 0.84 25.36
C GLU A 104 -2.46 1.80 25.35
N VAL A 105 -3.61 1.30 24.93
CA VAL A 105 -4.90 1.99 25.00
C VAL A 105 -5.55 1.76 26.36
N ALA A 106 -5.47 0.53 26.88
CA ALA A 106 -5.87 0.12 28.22
C ALA A 106 -4.91 -0.96 28.72
N GLU A 107 -4.96 -1.30 30.01
CA GLU A 107 -4.12 -2.33 30.59
C GLU A 107 -4.27 -3.66 29.84
N GLY A 108 -3.20 -4.09 29.16
CA GLY A 108 -3.18 -5.29 28.33
C GLY A 108 -3.73 -5.16 26.91
N ASP A 109 -4.25 -3.97 26.51
CA ASP A 109 -4.73 -3.71 25.16
C ASP A 109 -3.72 -2.84 24.38
N THR A 110 -2.97 -3.48 23.51
CA THR A 110 -1.87 -2.85 22.75
C THR A 110 -2.31 -2.46 21.34
N LEU A 111 -2.08 -1.20 20.97
CA LEU A 111 -2.30 -0.69 19.63
C LEU A 111 -1.04 -0.91 18.77
N ASN A 112 -1.13 -1.85 17.82
CA ASN A 112 -0.05 -2.01 16.84
C ASN A 112 -0.14 -0.90 15.79
N ARG A 113 1.02 -0.34 15.43
CA ARG A 113 1.13 0.68 14.39
C ARG A 113 1.69 0.06 13.13
N TYR A 114 1.11 0.39 12.00
CA TYR A 114 1.53 -0.07 10.68
C TYR A 114 1.59 1.08 9.69
N VAL A 115 2.41 0.90 8.66
CA VAL A 115 2.32 1.64 7.40
C VAL A 115 1.86 0.68 6.33
N LEU A 116 0.72 0.97 5.73
CA LEU A 116 0.21 0.26 4.57
C LEU A 116 0.65 0.98 3.31
N TRP A 117 1.35 0.27 2.44
CA TRP A 117 1.64 0.69 1.08
C TRP A 117 0.77 -0.08 0.08
N LEU A 118 0.21 0.65 -0.88
CA LEU A 118 -0.54 0.07 -2.00
C LEU A 118 -0.09 0.72 -3.30
N ASN A 119 0.05 -0.10 -4.32
CA ASN A 119 0.34 0.33 -5.69
C ASN A 119 -0.60 -0.39 -6.67
N SER A 120 -1.23 0.34 -7.59
CA SER A 120 -2.20 -0.21 -8.52
C SER A 120 -1.67 -0.19 -9.94
N HIS A 121 -1.78 -1.30 -10.65
CA HIS A 121 -1.34 -1.47 -12.03
C HIS A 121 -2.48 -1.42 -13.06
N ASP A 122 -3.73 -1.33 -12.60
CA ASP A 122 -4.92 -1.42 -13.47
C ASP A 122 -5.44 -0.07 -13.97
N GLY A 123 -4.81 1.03 -13.56
CA GLY A 123 -5.25 2.39 -13.90
C GLY A 123 -6.47 2.90 -13.12
N CYS A 124 -7.09 2.04 -12.29
CA CYS A 124 -8.26 2.39 -11.47
C CYS A 124 -7.91 2.82 -10.05
N GLY A 125 -6.75 2.38 -9.56
CA GLY A 125 -6.26 2.70 -8.23
C GLY A 125 -5.17 3.76 -8.25
N ALA A 126 -4.89 4.30 -7.06
CA ALA A 126 -3.77 5.20 -6.79
C ALA A 126 -2.66 4.48 -6.01
N ILE A 127 -1.55 5.17 -5.79
CA ILE A 127 -0.55 4.77 -4.83
C ILE A 127 -0.97 5.34 -3.48
N TYR A 128 -0.90 4.51 -2.44
CA TYR A 128 -1.19 4.92 -1.07
C TYR A 128 -0.02 4.57 -0.15
N ALA A 129 0.26 5.47 0.78
CA ALA A 129 1.11 5.22 1.93
C ALA A 129 0.32 5.71 3.17
N ILE A 130 -0.16 4.79 3.98
CA ILE A 130 -1.18 5.06 4.99
C ILE A 130 -0.72 4.54 6.34
N PRO A 131 -0.57 5.43 7.36
CA PRO A 131 -0.47 4.99 8.74
C PRO A 131 -1.80 4.37 9.17
N THR A 132 -1.77 3.18 9.74
CA THR A 132 -2.96 2.45 10.15
C THR A 132 -2.70 1.56 11.36
N SER A 133 -3.72 1.35 12.18
CA SER A 133 -3.72 0.32 13.22
C SER A 133 -4.38 -0.99 12.73
N VAL A 134 -4.88 -1.02 11.51
CA VAL A 134 -5.52 -2.19 10.91
C VAL A 134 -4.47 -3.09 10.30
N ARG A 135 -4.38 -4.34 10.75
CA ARG A 135 -3.57 -5.36 10.10
C ARG A 135 -4.22 -5.79 8.77
N VAL A 136 -3.59 -5.39 7.68
CA VAL A 136 -4.10 -5.70 6.34
C VAL A 136 -3.67 -7.11 5.94
N VAL A 137 -4.65 -7.97 5.66
CA VAL A 137 -4.44 -9.36 5.22
C VAL A 137 -5.28 -9.72 3.99
N CYS A 138 -6.22 -8.89 3.60
CA CYS A 138 -7.11 -9.13 2.46
C CYS A 138 -7.62 -7.81 1.85
N SER A 139 -8.37 -7.91 0.75
CA SER A 139 -8.93 -6.74 0.06
C SER A 139 -9.92 -5.94 0.91
N ASN A 140 -10.63 -6.57 1.83
CA ASN A 140 -11.59 -5.89 2.69
C ASN A 140 -10.89 -5.04 3.75
N THR A 141 -9.86 -5.58 4.42
CA THR A 141 -9.05 -4.83 5.37
C THR A 141 -8.25 -3.72 4.69
N ALA A 142 -7.77 -3.93 3.45
CA ALA A 142 -7.15 -2.88 2.66
C ALA A 142 -8.12 -1.72 2.34
N ARG A 143 -9.36 -2.01 1.97
CA ARG A 143 -10.39 -0.98 1.74
C ARG A 143 -10.70 -0.17 3.00
N LEU A 144 -10.77 -0.83 4.14
CA LEU A 144 -10.99 -0.17 5.42
C LEU A 144 -9.85 0.80 5.74
N ALA A 145 -8.61 0.39 5.53
CA ALA A 145 -7.44 1.23 5.75
C ALA A 145 -7.38 2.43 4.79
N ILE A 146 -7.83 2.28 3.54
CA ILE A 146 -7.82 3.36 2.52
C ILE A 146 -8.90 4.41 2.78
N ALA A 147 -9.98 4.06 3.48
CA ALA A 147 -11.13 4.93 3.66
C ALA A 147 -10.72 6.31 4.23
N GLY A 148 -11.12 7.37 3.54
CA GLY A 148 -10.81 8.75 3.93
C GLY A 148 -9.39 9.25 3.56
N HIS A 149 -8.57 8.45 2.88
CA HIS A 149 -7.22 8.83 2.46
C HIS A 149 -7.16 9.23 0.98
N VAL A 150 -6.33 10.23 0.69
CA VAL A 150 -6.09 10.69 -0.68
C VAL A 150 -4.89 9.97 -1.27
N GLY A 151 -5.11 9.28 -2.38
CA GLY A 151 -4.06 8.56 -3.07
C GLY A 151 -3.30 9.40 -4.10
N ILE A 152 -2.08 9.01 -4.39
CA ILE A 152 -1.21 9.58 -5.39
C ILE A 152 -1.53 8.96 -6.75
N ARG A 153 -1.95 9.78 -7.70
CA ARG A 153 -2.26 9.30 -9.07
C ARG A 153 -0.99 8.96 -9.85
N HIS A 154 -1.05 7.91 -10.65
CA HIS A 154 -0.01 7.42 -11.56
C HIS A 154 0.20 8.32 -12.81
N CYS A 155 0.37 9.63 -12.62
CA CYS A 155 0.61 10.58 -13.71
C CYS A 155 1.47 11.75 -13.26
N GLY A 156 2.20 12.37 -14.18
CA GLY A 156 3.13 13.47 -13.87
C GLY A 156 4.41 12.96 -13.19
N ASN A 157 5.13 13.84 -12.49
CA ASN A 157 6.37 13.43 -11.81
C ASN A 157 6.06 12.60 -10.56
N ILE A 158 6.15 11.28 -10.70
CA ILE A 158 5.88 10.35 -9.60
C ILE A 158 6.92 10.48 -8.50
N LYS A 159 8.19 10.75 -8.84
CA LYS A 159 9.26 10.90 -7.83
C LYS A 159 8.98 12.05 -6.86
N ASP A 160 8.51 13.20 -7.38
CA ASP A 160 8.15 14.33 -6.51
C ASP A 160 6.92 14.04 -5.65
N LYS A 161 5.99 13.25 -6.19
CA LYS A 161 4.79 12.83 -5.44
C LYS A 161 5.12 11.84 -4.35
N LEU A 162 6.07 10.95 -4.58
CA LEU A 162 6.56 10.03 -3.58
C LEU A 162 7.29 10.77 -2.46
N LYS A 163 8.05 11.83 -2.76
CA LYS A 163 8.62 12.72 -1.72
C LYS A 163 7.54 13.34 -0.83
N ARG A 164 6.41 13.77 -1.42
CA ARG A 164 5.27 14.28 -0.63
C ARG A 164 4.62 13.19 0.23
N ALA A 165 4.62 11.93 -0.21
CA ALA A 165 4.17 10.83 0.62
C ALA A 165 5.08 10.64 1.85
N HIS A 166 6.37 10.87 1.71
CA HIS A 166 7.31 10.89 2.83
C HIS A 166 6.93 11.98 3.86
N GLU A 167 6.66 13.20 3.41
CA GLU A 167 6.22 14.30 4.28
C GLU A 167 4.91 13.97 5.02
N ILE A 168 3.96 13.29 4.34
CA ILE A 168 2.70 12.85 4.97
C ILE A 168 2.95 11.76 6.02
N LEU A 169 3.88 10.86 5.76
CA LEU A 169 4.21 9.78 6.70
C LEU A 169 5.05 10.26 7.89
N SER A 170 5.88 11.29 7.71
CA SER A 170 6.59 11.91 8.83
C SER A 170 5.64 12.54 9.87
N GLN A 171 4.40 12.87 9.45
CA GLN A 171 3.33 13.31 10.33
C GLN A 171 2.49 12.15 10.92
N ALA A 172 2.90 10.91 10.66
CA ALA A 172 2.15 9.73 11.10
C ALA A 172 2.07 9.63 12.63
N ASP A 173 3.11 10.06 13.34
CA ASP A 173 3.14 10.03 14.80
C ASP A 173 2.03 10.87 15.45
N GLU A 174 1.71 12.03 14.87
CA GLU A 174 0.58 12.84 15.35
C GLU A 174 -0.75 12.10 15.20
N ARG A 175 -0.94 11.41 14.06
CA ARG A 175 -2.16 10.63 13.81
C ARG A 175 -2.28 9.42 14.73
N PHE A 176 -1.20 8.70 14.98
CA PHE A 176 -1.20 7.59 15.94
C PHE A 176 -1.47 8.07 17.36
N THR A 177 -0.94 9.23 17.74
CA THR A 177 -1.25 9.87 19.03
C THR A 177 -2.74 10.17 19.15
N LEU A 178 -3.36 10.73 18.13
CA LEU A 178 -4.81 10.98 18.10
C LEU A 178 -5.62 9.67 18.21
N PHE A 179 -5.23 8.61 17.49
CA PHE A 179 -5.89 7.29 17.60
C PHE A 179 -5.79 6.72 19.00
N ARG A 180 -4.61 6.78 19.61
CA ARG A 180 -4.40 6.33 20.99
C ARG A 180 -5.30 7.09 21.96
N ASP A 181 -5.32 8.42 21.85
CA ASP A 181 -6.06 9.27 22.78
C ASP A 181 -7.58 9.08 22.62
N GLN A 182 -8.07 8.89 21.39
CA GLN A 182 -9.46 8.49 21.12
C GLN A 182 -9.78 7.10 21.68
N GLY A 183 -8.88 6.12 21.52
CA GLY A 183 -9.04 4.79 22.09
C GLY A 183 -9.12 4.82 23.61
N ARG A 184 -8.25 5.59 24.26
CA ARG A 184 -8.29 5.79 25.73
C ARG A 184 -9.58 6.46 26.19
N LEU A 185 -10.04 7.45 25.46
CA LEU A 185 -11.32 8.12 25.76
C LEU A 185 -12.49 7.14 25.66
N LEU A 186 -12.55 6.33 24.60
CA LEU A 186 -13.57 5.30 24.42
C LEU A 186 -13.51 4.23 25.50
N ALA A 187 -12.30 3.77 25.87
CA ALA A 187 -12.11 2.78 26.93
C ALA A 187 -12.52 3.32 28.31
N SER A 188 -12.36 4.62 28.56
CA SER A 188 -12.77 5.28 29.80
C SER A 188 -14.26 5.65 29.86
N THR A 189 -14.95 5.63 28.71
CA THR A 189 -16.37 5.97 28.63
C THR A 189 -17.20 4.73 28.90
N THR A 190 -17.94 4.72 30.03
CA THR A 190 -18.87 3.64 30.36
C THR A 190 -20.00 3.66 29.35
N ALA A 191 -20.15 2.59 28.56
CA ALA A 191 -21.30 2.42 27.68
C ALA A 191 -22.54 2.21 28.56
N ASN A 192 -23.34 3.24 28.75
CA ASN A 192 -24.67 3.07 29.27
C ASN A 192 -25.52 2.38 28.21
N ALA A 193 -25.65 1.06 28.32
CA ALA A 193 -26.66 0.31 27.60
C ALA A 193 -28.04 0.74 28.17
N THR A 194 -28.60 1.78 27.58
CA THR A 194 -30.03 2.06 27.78
C THR A 194 -30.76 1.11 26.84
N GLN A 195 -31.53 0.22 27.42
CA GLN A 195 -32.49 -0.71 26.80
C GLN A 195 -33.44 -0.02 25.84
#